data_50d3278aaefecab996c2a3a14939ff2c
#
_entry.id   50d3278aaefecab996c2a3a14939ff2c
#
_cell.length_a   1.000
_cell.length_b   1.000
_cell.length_c   1.000
_cell.angle_alpha   90.00
_cell.angle_beta   90.00
_cell.angle_gamma   90.00
#
_symmetry.space_group_name_H-M   'P 1'
#
loop_
_entity.id
_entity.type
_entity.pdbx_description
1 polymer ?
#
loop_
_entity_poly.entity_id
_entity_poly.type
_entity_poly.pdbx_seq_one_letter_code
_entity_poly.pdbx_strand_id
1 'polypeptide(L)'
;MAKATRKRYESPLREAQARSTRMLVLEAALKLFAEQGYVATSVDDIATSAGVGRATVFASVGGKPALLKQAYDVAIVGDDKPVPLIERPRSQSIQADPDPRIQLARYAEVVTEIAGRVAGIYEAVRQASGADAVARDLWTEILRQRRVGMDNLIRALATKSELRDGLDPKSAADLAWVLVDPGLYQMLVQQRGWAPAQYQAWLTDLLQSQLLPPRSGGRRPKSHARAG
;
A
#
# COMPACT_ATOMS: atom_id res chain seq x y z
N MET A 1 -42.15 30.75 -19.00
CA MET A 1 -42.06 29.32 -19.33
C MET A 1 -40.86 28.75 -18.60
N ALA A 2 -41.10 28.04 -17.49
CA ALA A 2 -40.04 27.44 -16.67
C ALA A 2 -39.57 26.12 -17.31
N LYS A 3 -38.27 26.02 -17.62
CA LYS A 3 -37.64 24.84 -18.15
C LYS A 3 -37.49 23.82 -17.00
N ALA A 4 -38.33 22.78 -16.98
CA ALA A 4 -38.24 21.69 -16.02
C ALA A 4 -36.93 20.96 -16.20
N THR A 5 -36.03 21.05 -15.21
CA THR A 5 -34.81 20.30 -15.14
C THR A 5 -35.14 18.82 -14.91
N ARG A 6 -35.03 18.01 -15.94
CA ARG A 6 -35.25 16.56 -15.91
C ARG A 6 -34.20 15.94 -14.98
N LYS A 7 -34.57 15.66 -13.73
CA LYS A 7 -33.76 14.92 -12.77
C LYS A 7 -33.47 13.55 -13.37
N ARG A 8 -32.20 13.29 -13.70
CA ARG A 8 -31.74 12.02 -14.29
C ARG A 8 -31.94 10.95 -13.23
N TYR A 9 -32.91 10.09 -13.41
CA TYR A 9 -33.17 8.93 -12.54
C TYR A 9 -32.05 7.92 -12.80
N GLU A 10 -31.04 7.95 -11.97
CA GLU A 10 -29.96 6.95 -11.98
C GLU A 10 -30.48 5.73 -11.25
N SER A 11 -30.64 4.62 -11.97
CA SER A 11 -31.10 3.37 -11.40
C SER A 11 -29.96 2.75 -10.56
N PRO A 12 -30.19 2.41 -9.28
CA PRO A 12 -29.18 1.75 -8.43
C PRO A 12 -28.56 0.50 -9.07
N LEU A 13 -29.35 -0.20 -9.90
CA LEU A 13 -28.85 -1.36 -10.65
C LEU A 13 -27.80 -0.99 -11.71
N ARG A 14 -28.03 0.12 -12.44
CA ARG A 14 -27.07 0.60 -13.44
C ARG A 14 -25.78 1.08 -12.81
N GLU A 15 -25.85 1.75 -11.67
CA GLU A 15 -24.68 2.17 -10.91
C GLU A 15 -23.88 0.96 -10.39
N ALA A 16 -24.56 -0.07 -9.87
CA ALA A 16 -23.93 -1.31 -9.43
C ALA A 16 -23.24 -2.05 -10.60
N GLN A 17 -23.90 -2.12 -11.76
CA GLN A 17 -23.29 -2.71 -12.97
C GLN A 17 -22.09 -1.92 -13.48
N ALA A 18 -22.18 -0.58 -13.51
CA ALA A 18 -21.07 0.28 -13.92
C ALA A 18 -19.85 0.12 -12.98
N ARG A 19 -20.12 0.05 -11.66
CA ARG A 19 -19.07 -0.22 -10.67
C ARG A 19 -18.44 -1.59 -10.86
N SER A 20 -19.24 -2.63 -11.05
CA SER A 20 -18.74 -3.99 -11.30
C SER A 20 -17.87 -4.04 -12.56
N THR A 21 -18.31 -3.45 -13.67
CA THR A 21 -17.55 -3.36 -14.91
C THR A 21 -16.22 -2.61 -14.70
N ARG A 22 -16.25 -1.48 -13.98
CA ARG A 22 -15.05 -0.72 -13.65
C ARG A 22 -14.04 -1.57 -12.86
N MET A 23 -14.51 -2.33 -11.85
CA MET A 23 -13.62 -3.20 -11.05
C MET A 23 -12.99 -4.29 -11.92
N LEU A 24 -13.75 -4.97 -12.79
CA LEU A 24 -13.19 -5.95 -13.74
C LEU A 24 -12.09 -5.35 -14.61
N VAL A 25 -12.28 -4.13 -15.12
CA VAL A 25 -11.27 -3.44 -15.92
C VAL A 25 -10.02 -3.11 -15.10
N LEU A 26 -10.18 -2.64 -13.85
CA LEU A 26 -9.05 -2.31 -12.98
C LEU A 26 -8.28 -3.55 -12.51
N GLU A 27 -8.96 -4.65 -12.24
CA GLU A 27 -8.33 -5.95 -11.90
C GLU A 27 -7.53 -6.50 -13.09
N ALA A 28 -8.08 -6.44 -14.31
CA ALA A 28 -7.37 -6.83 -15.51
C ALA A 28 -6.14 -5.93 -15.76
N ALA A 29 -6.27 -4.62 -15.57
CA ALA A 29 -5.17 -3.67 -15.68
C ALA A 29 -4.08 -3.95 -14.63
N LEU A 30 -4.46 -4.14 -13.37
CA LEU A 30 -3.54 -4.49 -12.28
C LEU A 30 -2.73 -5.74 -12.62
N LYS A 31 -3.40 -6.80 -13.04
CA LYS A 31 -2.77 -8.05 -13.42
C LYS A 31 -1.77 -7.87 -14.57
N LEU A 32 -2.21 -7.27 -15.67
CA LEU A 32 -1.37 -7.12 -16.86
C LEU A 32 -0.19 -6.17 -16.63
N PHE A 33 -0.38 -5.07 -15.91
CA PHE A 33 0.72 -4.19 -15.55
C PHE A 33 1.75 -4.86 -14.64
N ALA A 34 1.31 -5.72 -13.72
CA ALA A 34 2.21 -6.47 -12.84
C ALA A 34 2.99 -7.56 -13.58
N GLU A 35 2.38 -8.24 -14.56
CA GLU A 35 2.97 -9.37 -15.29
C GLU A 35 3.84 -8.94 -16.46
N GLN A 36 3.41 -7.93 -17.23
CA GLN A 36 4.04 -7.53 -18.50
C GLN A 36 4.71 -6.15 -18.41
N GLY A 37 4.44 -5.39 -17.35
CA GLY A 37 4.88 -4.00 -17.21
C GLY A 37 3.98 -3.00 -17.94
N TYR A 38 4.19 -1.71 -17.61
CA TYR A 38 3.36 -0.63 -18.17
C TYR A 38 3.53 -0.50 -19.67
N VAL A 39 4.75 -0.52 -20.21
CA VAL A 39 5.02 -0.24 -21.62
C VAL A 39 4.38 -1.26 -22.54
N ALA A 40 4.54 -2.56 -22.23
CA ALA A 40 4.05 -3.66 -23.07
C ALA A 40 2.54 -3.87 -23.03
N THR A 41 1.85 -3.44 -21.96
CA THR A 41 0.40 -3.60 -21.83
C THR A 41 -0.35 -2.57 -22.67
N SER A 42 -1.28 -2.99 -23.52
CA SER A 42 -2.18 -2.10 -24.27
C SER A 42 -3.58 -2.03 -23.64
N VAL A 43 -4.36 -1.01 -24.02
CA VAL A 43 -5.77 -0.89 -23.62
C VAL A 43 -6.62 -2.04 -24.20
N ASP A 44 -6.22 -2.55 -25.36
CA ASP A 44 -6.91 -3.66 -26.03
C ASP A 44 -6.68 -4.99 -25.28
N ASP A 45 -5.46 -5.21 -24.76
CA ASP A 45 -5.16 -6.36 -23.91
C ASP A 45 -6.00 -6.33 -22.63
N ILE A 46 -6.11 -5.15 -22.02
CA ILE A 46 -6.93 -4.95 -20.81
C ILE A 46 -8.41 -5.20 -21.12
N ALA A 47 -8.92 -4.67 -22.23
CA ALA A 47 -10.31 -4.88 -22.66
C ALA A 47 -10.61 -6.38 -22.87
N THR A 48 -9.70 -7.08 -23.55
CA THR A 48 -9.80 -8.53 -23.80
C THR A 48 -9.77 -9.31 -22.48
N SER A 49 -8.83 -8.99 -21.59
CA SER A 49 -8.69 -9.65 -20.29
C SER A 49 -9.89 -9.42 -19.38
N ALA A 50 -10.49 -8.22 -19.43
CA ALA A 50 -11.70 -7.86 -18.66
C ALA A 50 -13.00 -8.39 -19.28
N GLY A 51 -12.97 -8.95 -20.50
CA GLY A 51 -14.17 -9.40 -21.21
C GLY A 51 -15.10 -8.26 -21.64
N VAL A 52 -14.58 -7.07 -21.93
CA VAL A 52 -15.35 -5.89 -22.33
C VAL A 52 -14.82 -5.26 -23.61
N GLY A 53 -15.62 -4.41 -24.25
CA GLY A 53 -15.15 -3.66 -25.41
C GLY A 53 -14.19 -2.52 -25.02
N ARG A 54 -13.26 -2.17 -25.92
CA ARG A 54 -12.33 -1.01 -25.74
C ARG A 54 -13.06 0.27 -25.34
N ALA A 55 -14.20 0.57 -26.02
CA ALA A 55 -15.01 1.76 -25.68
C ALA A 55 -15.51 1.73 -24.23
N THR A 56 -15.84 0.54 -23.70
CA THR A 56 -16.26 0.35 -22.31
C THR A 56 -15.11 0.66 -21.35
N VAL A 57 -13.88 0.29 -21.67
CA VAL A 57 -12.70 0.62 -20.86
C VAL A 57 -12.55 2.13 -20.75
N PHE A 58 -12.59 2.86 -21.90
CA PHE A 58 -12.48 4.32 -21.88
C PHE A 58 -13.64 5.00 -21.13
N ALA A 59 -14.85 4.48 -21.26
CA ALA A 59 -16.03 5.04 -20.57
C ALA A 59 -16.00 4.79 -19.06
N SER A 60 -15.44 3.65 -18.60
CA SER A 60 -15.45 3.25 -17.18
C SER A 60 -14.26 3.80 -16.39
N VAL A 61 -13.08 3.90 -17.00
CA VAL A 61 -11.82 4.29 -16.31
C VAL A 61 -11.08 5.39 -17.04
N GLY A 62 -11.04 5.35 -18.38
CA GLY A 62 -10.25 6.25 -19.22
C GLY A 62 -9.11 5.54 -19.94
N GLY A 63 -8.09 6.29 -20.38
CA GLY A 63 -6.92 5.76 -21.09
C GLY A 63 -5.91 5.07 -20.16
N LYS A 64 -4.84 4.55 -20.77
CA LYS A 64 -3.78 3.77 -20.10
C LYS A 64 -3.17 4.48 -18.86
N PRO A 65 -2.93 5.80 -18.83
CA PRO A 65 -2.48 6.49 -17.64
C PRO A 65 -3.49 6.46 -16.49
N ALA A 66 -4.78 6.64 -16.79
CA ALA A 66 -5.85 6.57 -15.80
C ALA A 66 -6.01 5.14 -15.26
N LEU A 67 -5.88 4.13 -16.12
CA LEU A 67 -5.86 2.71 -15.74
C LEU A 67 -4.72 2.42 -14.76
N LEU A 68 -3.50 2.89 -15.04
CA LEU A 68 -2.35 2.67 -14.16
C LEU A 68 -2.58 3.26 -12.77
N LYS A 69 -2.99 4.54 -12.72
CA LYS A 69 -3.24 5.24 -11.47
C LYS A 69 -4.36 4.56 -10.65
N GLN A 70 -5.51 4.31 -11.28
CA GLN A 70 -6.68 3.79 -10.57
C GLN A 70 -6.50 2.32 -10.17
N ALA A 71 -5.80 1.50 -10.97
CA ALA A 71 -5.44 0.14 -10.60
C ALA A 71 -4.51 0.11 -9.39
N TYR A 72 -3.54 1.04 -9.34
CA TYR A 72 -2.67 1.20 -8.16
C TYR A 72 -3.47 1.64 -6.93
N ASP A 73 -4.33 2.66 -7.06
CA ASP A 73 -5.15 3.16 -5.95
C ASP A 73 -6.05 2.04 -5.37
N VAL A 74 -6.72 1.27 -6.23
CA VAL A 74 -7.55 0.13 -5.81
C VAL A 74 -6.71 -0.97 -5.15
N ALA A 75 -5.53 -1.27 -5.66
CA ALA A 75 -4.65 -2.28 -5.06
C ALA A 75 -4.19 -1.89 -3.65
N ILE A 76 -3.94 -0.61 -3.37
CA ILE A 76 -3.61 -0.12 -2.03
C ILE A 76 -4.75 -0.36 -1.04
N VAL A 77 -5.97 0.00 -1.41
CA VAL A 77 -7.11 -0.03 -0.46
C VAL A 77 -7.93 -1.31 -0.52
N GLY A 78 -7.86 -2.07 -1.61
CA GLY A 78 -8.56 -3.33 -1.82
C GLY A 78 -9.99 -3.19 -2.37
N ASP A 79 -10.49 -1.96 -2.58
CA ASP A 79 -11.81 -1.67 -3.16
C ASP A 79 -11.82 -0.30 -3.88
N ASP A 80 -12.95 0.07 -4.48
CA ASP A 80 -13.14 1.35 -5.20
C ASP A 80 -13.83 2.44 -4.39
N LYS A 81 -13.96 2.27 -3.07
CA LYS A 81 -14.60 3.28 -2.21
C LYS A 81 -13.68 4.49 -2.06
N PRO A 82 -14.21 5.72 -2.17
CA PRO A 82 -13.42 6.95 -2.05
C PRO A 82 -13.10 7.29 -0.58
N VAL A 83 -12.58 6.30 0.17
CA VAL A 83 -12.17 6.46 1.57
C VAL A 83 -10.67 6.24 1.66
N PRO A 84 -9.88 7.25 2.03
CA PRO A 84 -8.43 7.12 2.21
C PRO A 84 -8.06 5.99 3.16
N LEU A 85 -6.93 5.32 2.91
CA LEU A 85 -6.48 4.20 3.73
C LEU A 85 -6.41 4.56 5.23
N ILE A 86 -5.94 5.77 5.57
CA ILE A 86 -5.79 6.24 6.94
C ILE A 86 -7.12 6.45 7.67
N GLU A 87 -8.19 6.75 6.93
CA GLU A 87 -9.54 6.96 7.47
C GLU A 87 -10.33 5.66 7.66
N ARG A 88 -9.79 4.53 7.19
CA ARG A 88 -10.46 3.24 7.32
C ARG A 88 -10.45 2.75 8.76
N PRO A 89 -11.53 2.08 9.22
CA PRO A 89 -11.65 1.63 10.61
C PRO A 89 -10.45 0.80 11.08
N ARG A 90 -9.91 -0.08 10.21
CA ARG A 90 -8.73 -0.91 10.53
C ARG A 90 -7.49 -0.03 10.77
N SER A 91 -7.24 0.95 9.91
CA SER A 91 -6.10 1.88 10.08
C SER A 91 -6.24 2.71 11.35
N GLN A 92 -7.44 3.22 11.62
CA GLN A 92 -7.73 3.98 12.83
C GLN A 92 -7.55 3.13 14.10
N SER A 93 -8.04 1.88 14.09
CA SER A 93 -7.89 0.96 15.23
C SER A 93 -6.43 0.60 15.51
N ILE A 94 -5.58 0.50 14.47
CA ILE A 94 -4.14 0.30 14.62
C ILE A 94 -3.47 1.52 15.23
N GLN A 95 -3.83 2.72 14.76
CA GLN A 95 -3.27 3.95 15.32
C GLN A 95 -3.69 4.18 16.77
N ALA A 96 -4.89 3.77 17.15
CA ALA A 96 -5.42 3.91 18.50
C ALA A 96 -4.91 2.84 19.49
N ASP A 97 -4.22 1.79 19.03
CA ASP A 97 -3.71 0.74 19.90
C ASP A 97 -2.76 1.33 20.97
N PRO A 98 -2.99 1.09 22.27
CA PRO A 98 -2.18 1.70 23.33
C PRO A 98 -0.77 1.12 23.43
N ASP A 99 -0.56 -0.14 23.00
CA ASP A 99 0.74 -0.78 22.99
C ASP A 99 1.46 -0.52 21.65
N PRO A 100 2.58 0.23 21.64
CA PRO A 100 3.31 0.53 20.42
C PRO A 100 3.85 -0.71 19.71
N ARG A 101 4.12 -1.81 20.41
CA ARG A 101 4.58 -3.07 19.81
C ARG A 101 3.44 -3.80 19.12
N ILE A 102 2.27 -3.84 19.72
CA ILE A 102 1.05 -4.40 19.11
C ILE A 102 0.67 -3.54 17.90
N GLN A 103 0.74 -2.21 18.03
CA GLN A 103 0.51 -1.30 16.90
C GLN A 103 1.42 -1.63 15.72
N LEU A 104 2.73 -1.79 15.93
CA LEU A 104 3.68 -2.13 14.86
C LEU A 104 3.45 -3.53 14.27
N ALA A 105 3.08 -4.52 15.09
CA ALA A 105 2.75 -5.86 14.60
C ALA A 105 1.53 -5.85 13.68
N ARG A 106 0.45 -5.18 14.09
CA ARG A 106 -0.77 -5.02 13.27
C ARG A 106 -0.52 -4.16 12.03
N TYR A 107 0.38 -3.18 12.13
CA TYR A 107 0.81 -2.38 10.99
C TYR A 107 1.59 -3.25 9.97
N ALA A 108 2.52 -4.08 10.43
CA ALA A 108 3.25 -5.01 9.57
C ALA A 108 2.33 -6.02 8.86
N GLU A 109 1.27 -6.47 9.52
CA GLU A 109 0.22 -7.31 8.92
C GLU A 109 -0.44 -6.60 7.73
N VAL A 110 -0.93 -5.37 7.94
CA VAL A 110 -1.58 -4.58 6.88
C VAL A 110 -0.62 -4.27 5.74
N VAL A 111 0.63 -3.89 6.06
CA VAL A 111 1.67 -3.64 5.05
C VAL A 111 1.95 -4.89 4.21
N THR A 112 2.01 -6.07 4.83
CA THR A 112 2.21 -7.34 4.12
C THR A 112 1.08 -7.64 3.16
N GLU A 113 -0.18 -7.46 3.60
CA GLU A 113 -1.36 -7.64 2.74
C GLU A 113 -1.37 -6.66 1.56
N ILE A 114 -1.08 -5.38 1.81
CA ILE A 114 -0.99 -4.34 0.77
C ILE A 114 0.14 -4.70 -0.21
N ALA A 115 1.33 -5.01 0.29
CA ALA A 115 2.48 -5.35 -0.55
C ALA A 115 2.17 -6.55 -1.47
N GLY A 116 1.43 -7.54 -0.99
CA GLY A 116 0.98 -8.68 -1.79
C GLY A 116 0.13 -8.27 -3.00
N ARG A 117 -0.64 -7.18 -2.88
CA ARG A 117 -1.46 -6.65 -3.99
C ARG A 117 -0.71 -5.67 -4.89
N VAL A 118 0.19 -4.85 -4.31
CA VAL A 118 0.78 -3.72 -5.05
C VAL A 118 2.17 -3.96 -5.59
N ALA A 119 2.94 -4.96 -5.10
CA ALA A 119 4.36 -5.09 -5.43
C ALA A 119 4.63 -5.12 -6.94
N GLY A 120 3.82 -5.84 -7.72
CA GLY A 120 3.98 -5.93 -9.16
C GLY A 120 3.70 -4.60 -9.89
N ILE A 121 2.56 -3.95 -9.58
CA ILE A 121 2.23 -2.66 -10.21
C ILE A 121 3.12 -1.53 -9.70
N TYR A 122 3.58 -1.56 -8.46
CA TYR A 122 4.56 -0.63 -7.91
C TYR A 122 5.85 -0.64 -8.72
N GLU A 123 6.36 -1.84 -9.01
CA GLU A 123 7.55 -2.02 -9.84
C GLU A 123 7.30 -1.58 -11.29
N ALA A 124 6.13 -1.88 -11.87
CA ALA A 124 5.76 -1.41 -13.20
C ALA A 124 5.74 0.12 -13.31
N VAL A 125 5.19 0.83 -12.31
CA VAL A 125 5.23 2.31 -12.23
C VAL A 125 6.66 2.80 -12.12
N ARG A 126 7.46 2.20 -11.23
CA ARG A 126 8.85 2.57 -11.01
C ARG A 126 9.69 2.46 -12.29
N GLN A 127 9.57 1.34 -13.01
CA GLN A 127 10.29 1.14 -14.27
C GLN A 127 9.84 2.11 -15.35
N ALA A 128 8.54 2.36 -15.48
CA ALA A 128 7.99 3.26 -16.47
C ALA A 128 8.34 4.74 -16.20
N SER A 129 8.59 5.13 -14.95
CA SER A 129 8.86 6.51 -14.54
C SER A 129 10.10 7.12 -15.20
N GLY A 130 11.05 6.30 -15.64
CA GLY A 130 12.23 6.74 -16.35
C GLY A 130 11.96 7.25 -17.77
N ALA A 131 10.91 6.74 -18.43
CA ALA A 131 10.63 7.00 -19.86
C ALA A 131 9.27 7.68 -20.12
N ASP A 132 8.32 7.59 -19.18
CA ASP A 132 6.96 8.11 -19.32
C ASP A 132 6.68 9.20 -18.27
N ALA A 133 6.25 10.37 -18.70
CA ALA A 133 6.01 11.53 -17.82
C ALA A 133 4.86 11.27 -16.84
N VAL A 134 3.79 10.61 -17.27
CA VAL A 134 2.63 10.32 -16.42
C VAL A 134 2.99 9.28 -15.36
N ALA A 135 3.75 8.26 -15.73
CA ALA A 135 4.26 7.27 -14.78
C ALA A 135 5.23 7.92 -13.76
N ARG A 136 6.02 8.91 -14.20
CA ARG A 136 6.92 9.69 -13.33
C ARG A 136 6.14 10.52 -12.31
N ASP A 137 5.09 11.20 -12.74
CA ASP A 137 4.24 12.00 -11.85
C ASP A 137 3.55 11.10 -10.83
N LEU A 138 3.01 9.96 -11.29
CA LEU A 138 2.42 8.96 -10.40
C LEU A 138 3.46 8.40 -9.41
N TRP A 139 4.68 8.09 -9.87
CA TRP A 139 5.76 7.61 -9.01
C TRP A 139 6.09 8.63 -7.92
N THR A 140 6.24 9.89 -8.28
CA THR A 140 6.50 10.99 -7.35
C THR A 140 5.40 11.09 -6.29
N GLU A 141 4.14 11.00 -6.70
CA GLU A 141 3.01 11.05 -5.79
C GLU A 141 2.96 9.82 -4.85
N ILE A 142 3.25 8.63 -5.36
CA ILE A 142 3.37 7.40 -4.55
C ILE A 142 4.43 7.58 -3.44
N LEU A 143 5.62 8.06 -3.81
CA LEU A 143 6.70 8.29 -2.83
C LEU A 143 6.32 9.34 -1.79
N ARG A 144 5.65 10.41 -2.21
CA ARG A 144 5.14 11.46 -1.31
C ARG A 144 4.09 10.90 -0.32
N GLN A 145 3.11 10.14 -0.80
CA GLN A 145 2.07 9.54 0.05
C GLN A 145 2.65 8.54 1.04
N ARG A 146 3.59 7.70 0.61
CA ARG A 146 4.32 6.78 1.50
C ARG A 146 5.04 7.56 2.60
N ARG A 147 5.71 8.66 2.27
CA ARG A 147 6.39 9.50 3.26
C ARG A 147 5.41 10.06 4.31
N VAL A 148 4.29 10.63 3.87
CA VAL A 148 3.25 11.14 4.78
C VAL A 148 2.72 10.03 5.69
N GLY A 149 2.55 8.81 5.16
CA GLY A 149 2.15 7.64 5.95
C GLY A 149 3.14 7.32 7.08
N MET A 150 4.45 7.40 6.81
CA MET A 150 5.48 7.15 7.82
C MET A 150 5.56 8.25 8.88
N ASP A 151 5.46 9.51 8.47
CA ASP A 151 5.40 10.63 9.43
C ASP A 151 4.20 10.49 10.39
N ASN A 152 3.04 10.03 9.89
CA ASN A 152 1.87 9.75 10.72
C ASN A 152 2.08 8.57 11.67
N LEU A 153 2.69 7.48 11.17
CA LEU A 153 3.02 6.31 12.00
C LEU A 153 3.94 6.70 13.17
N ILE A 154 5.04 7.39 12.87
CA ILE A 154 6.01 7.79 13.89
C ILE A 154 5.41 8.79 14.88
N ARG A 155 4.60 9.73 14.41
CA ARG A 155 3.88 10.65 15.30
C ARG A 155 2.96 9.89 16.26
N ALA A 156 2.22 8.91 15.78
CA ALA A 156 1.36 8.07 16.61
C ALA A 156 2.14 7.21 17.61
N LEU A 157 3.31 6.70 17.24
CA LEU A 157 4.20 5.96 18.15
C LEU A 157 4.77 6.85 19.24
N ALA A 158 5.24 8.04 18.90
CA ALA A 158 5.87 9.00 19.82
C ALA A 158 4.91 9.52 20.92
N THR A 159 3.60 9.42 20.73
CA THR A 159 2.63 9.74 21.79
C THR A 159 2.49 8.63 22.85
N LYS A 160 3.04 7.44 22.62
CA LYS A 160 2.83 6.23 23.43
C LYS A 160 4.10 5.67 24.05
N SER A 161 5.24 5.94 23.42
CA SER A 161 6.55 5.43 23.82
C SER A 161 7.63 6.35 23.34
N GLU A 162 8.76 6.36 24.04
CA GLU A 162 10.00 6.90 23.49
C GLU A 162 10.42 6.07 22.29
N LEU A 163 11.06 6.72 21.31
CA LEU A 163 11.74 6.02 20.22
C LEU A 163 13.05 5.41 20.76
N ARG A 164 13.64 4.50 20.00
CA ARG A 164 14.94 3.90 20.34
C ARG A 164 15.97 4.99 20.59
N ASP A 165 16.85 4.78 21.57
CA ASP A 165 17.90 5.71 21.95
C ASP A 165 18.68 6.22 20.73
N GLY A 166 18.84 7.55 20.66
CA GLY A 166 19.54 8.23 19.57
C GLY A 166 18.78 8.34 18.27
N LEU A 167 17.51 7.91 18.21
CA LEU A 167 16.68 7.98 17.02
C LEU A 167 15.70 9.17 17.10
N ASP A 168 15.93 10.20 16.30
CA ASP A 168 14.99 11.31 16.15
C ASP A 168 13.76 10.92 15.27
N PRO A 169 12.62 11.63 15.37
CA PRO A 169 11.40 11.28 14.63
C PRO A 169 11.56 11.29 13.11
N LYS A 170 12.40 12.17 12.56
CA LYS A 170 12.64 12.23 11.10
C LYS A 170 13.38 11.00 10.63
N SER A 171 14.46 10.64 11.30
CA SER A 171 15.24 9.42 11.02
C SER A 171 14.41 8.15 11.22
N ALA A 172 13.53 8.12 12.24
CA ALA A 172 12.60 7.02 12.45
C ALA A 172 11.63 6.85 11.27
N ALA A 173 11.10 7.96 10.73
CA ALA A 173 10.23 7.93 9.56
C ALA A 173 10.99 7.50 8.29
N ASP A 174 12.26 7.90 8.14
CA ASP A 174 13.11 7.46 7.02
C ASP A 174 13.37 5.95 7.09
N LEU A 175 13.70 5.41 8.27
CA LEU A 175 13.86 3.97 8.48
C LEU A 175 12.57 3.21 8.18
N ALA A 176 11.44 3.64 8.75
CA ALA A 176 10.15 3.02 8.49
C ALA A 176 9.80 3.04 6.99
N TRP A 177 10.07 4.13 6.29
CA TRP A 177 9.83 4.27 4.85
C TRP A 177 10.61 3.25 4.01
N VAL A 178 11.86 2.98 4.38
CA VAL A 178 12.67 1.93 3.72
C VAL A 178 12.15 0.54 4.06
N LEU A 179 11.85 0.26 5.34
CA LEU A 179 11.47 -1.06 5.82
C LEU A 179 10.12 -1.54 5.26
N VAL A 180 9.21 -0.63 4.96
CA VAL A 180 7.89 -0.97 4.36
C VAL A 180 7.85 -0.79 2.84
N ASP A 181 9.00 -0.80 2.16
CA ASP A 181 9.03 -0.69 0.71
C ASP A 181 8.45 -1.95 0.05
N PRO A 182 7.44 -1.83 -0.86
CA PRO A 182 6.88 -2.98 -1.56
C PRO A 182 7.90 -3.80 -2.35
N GLY A 183 9.03 -3.19 -2.73
CA GLY A 183 10.14 -3.89 -3.38
C GLY A 183 10.79 -4.95 -2.47
N LEU A 184 10.79 -4.77 -1.14
CA LEU A 184 11.28 -5.79 -0.20
C LEU A 184 10.38 -7.03 -0.22
N TYR A 185 9.06 -6.85 -0.29
CA TYR A 185 8.12 -7.96 -0.45
C TYR A 185 8.36 -8.69 -1.78
N GLN A 186 8.53 -7.95 -2.87
CA GLN A 186 8.83 -8.54 -4.17
C GLN A 186 10.12 -9.38 -4.12
N MET A 187 11.18 -8.85 -3.54
CA MET A 187 12.45 -9.57 -3.43
C MET A 187 12.34 -10.81 -2.55
N LEU A 188 11.78 -10.71 -1.36
CA LEU A 188 11.76 -11.80 -0.39
C LEU A 188 10.66 -12.84 -0.68
N VAL A 189 9.44 -12.40 -0.98
CA VAL A 189 8.31 -13.32 -1.18
C VAL A 189 8.26 -13.81 -2.62
N GLN A 190 8.28 -12.91 -3.62
CA GLN A 190 8.08 -13.31 -5.01
C GLN A 190 9.33 -13.91 -5.65
N GLN A 191 10.53 -13.37 -5.35
CA GLN A 191 11.77 -13.86 -5.96
C GLN A 191 12.49 -14.93 -5.12
N ARG A 192 12.47 -14.81 -3.78
CA ARG A 192 13.16 -15.75 -2.88
C ARG A 192 12.26 -16.82 -2.28
N GLY A 193 10.93 -16.76 -2.54
CA GLY A 193 9.96 -17.78 -2.15
C GLY A 193 9.61 -17.79 -0.66
N TRP A 194 9.80 -16.69 0.05
CA TRP A 194 9.33 -16.61 1.44
C TRP A 194 7.82 -16.72 1.50
N ALA A 195 7.30 -17.39 2.54
CA ALA A 195 5.88 -17.31 2.84
C ALA A 195 5.51 -15.88 3.29
N PRO A 196 4.35 -15.34 2.91
CA PRO A 196 3.89 -14.01 3.38
C PRO A 196 3.92 -13.88 4.90
N ALA A 197 3.55 -14.93 5.65
CA ALA A 197 3.62 -14.94 7.11
C ALA A 197 5.05 -14.83 7.65
N GLN A 198 6.04 -15.41 6.96
CA GLN A 198 7.46 -15.27 7.30
C GLN A 198 7.93 -13.82 7.09
N TYR A 199 7.53 -13.20 5.97
CA TYR A 199 7.81 -11.79 5.70
C TYR A 199 7.20 -10.88 6.78
N GLN A 200 5.92 -11.12 7.14
CA GLN A 200 5.22 -10.35 8.18
C GLN A 200 5.94 -10.44 9.54
N ALA A 201 6.32 -11.64 9.96
CA ALA A 201 7.04 -11.84 11.23
C ALA A 201 8.37 -11.09 11.23
N TRP A 202 9.16 -11.24 10.16
CA TRP A 202 10.42 -10.53 9.96
C TRP A 202 10.24 -9.01 9.98
N LEU A 203 9.24 -8.48 9.26
CA LEU A 203 8.95 -7.04 9.23
C LEU A 203 8.52 -6.51 10.60
N THR A 204 7.73 -7.30 11.34
CA THR A 204 7.31 -6.95 12.71
C THR A 204 8.54 -6.80 13.62
N ASP A 205 9.40 -7.80 13.63
CA ASP A 205 10.63 -7.79 14.46
C ASP A 205 11.53 -6.63 14.08
N LEU A 206 11.67 -6.38 12.79
CA LEU A 206 12.52 -5.31 12.29
C LEU A 206 11.98 -3.92 12.66
N LEU A 207 10.69 -3.66 12.46
CA LEU A 207 10.05 -2.39 12.87
C LEU A 207 10.18 -2.18 14.39
N GLN A 208 9.89 -3.20 15.20
CA GLN A 208 9.97 -3.09 16.65
C GLN A 208 11.41 -2.85 17.14
N SER A 209 12.40 -3.55 16.56
CA SER A 209 13.80 -3.42 16.97
C SER A 209 14.44 -2.11 16.51
N GLN A 210 14.01 -1.57 15.37
CA GLN A 210 14.58 -0.34 14.82
C GLN A 210 13.92 0.93 15.38
N LEU A 211 12.65 0.87 15.75
CA LEU A 211 11.89 2.07 16.14
C LEU A 211 11.69 2.21 17.65
N LEU A 212 11.65 1.09 18.40
CA LEU A 212 11.35 1.11 19.83
C LEU A 212 12.56 0.75 20.70
N PRO A 213 12.60 1.21 21.95
CA PRO A 213 13.60 0.75 22.92
C PRO A 213 13.59 -0.77 23.05
N PRO A 214 14.73 -1.40 23.41
CA PRO A 214 14.77 -2.82 23.74
C PRO A 214 13.70 -3.15 24.79
N ARG A 215 13.11 -4.36 24.70
CA ARG A 215 12.25 -4.83 25.81
C ARG A 215 13.08 -4.79 27.07
N SER A 216 12.60 -4.11 28.12
CA SER A 216 13.15 -4.24 29.46
C SER A 216 12.88 -5.66 29.94
N GLY A 217 13.71 -6.57 29.49
CA GLY A 217 13.64 -7.99 29.75
C GLY A 217 14.85 -8.43 30.54
N GLY A 218 14.65 -8.80 31.79
CA GLY A 218 15.49 -9.64 32.60
C GLY A 218 16.98 -9.26 32.64
N ARG A 219 17.36 -8.47 33.63
CA ARG A 219 18.75 -8.45 34.10
C ARG A 219 19.30 -9.88 34.03
N ARG A 220 20.20 -10.15 33.07
CA ARG A 220 21.06 -11.33 33.19
C ARG A 220 21.68 -11.28 34.58
N PRO A 221 21.56 -12.31 35.45
CA PRO A 221 22.25 -12.32 36.70
C PRO A 221 23.74 -12.20 36.38
N LYS A 222 24.39 -11.17 36.94
CA LYS A 222 25.85 -11.08 36.92
C LYS A 222 26.35 -12.36 37.53
N SER A 223 27.01 -13.22 36.75
CA SER A 223 27.77 -14.33 37.29
C SER A 223 28.86 -13.75 38.18
N HIS A 224 28.66 -13.84 39.49
CA HIS A 224 29.73 -13.63 40.44
C HIS A 224 30.77 -14.76 40.19
N ALA A 225 31.82 -14.45 39.44
CA ALA A 225 33.01 -15.21 39.45
C ALA A 225 33.52 -15.12 40.92
N ARG A 226 33.34 -16.19 41.72
CA ARG A 226 34.05 -16.40 42.94
C ARG A 226 35.51 -16.73 42.56
N ALA A 227 36.40 -15.80 42.84
CA ALA A 227 37.81 -16.11 43.00
C ALA A 227 37.94 -16.98 44.26
N GLY A 228 38.63 -18.10 44.12
CA GLY A 228 39.16 -18.96 45.15
C GLY A 228 40.40 -19.62 44.58
#